data_dbd0581fef2fd3e10627c0ae53241c56
#
_entry.id   dbd0581fef2fd3e10627c0ae53241c56
#
_cell.length_a   1.000
_cell.length_b   1.000
_cell.length_c   1.000
_cell.angle_alpha   90.00
_cell.angle_beta   90.00
_cell.angle_gamma   90.00
#
_symmetry.space_group_name_H-M   'P 1'
#
loop_
_entity.id
_entity.type
_entity.pdbx_description
1 polymer ?
#
loop_
_entity_poly.entity_id
_entity_poly.type
_entity_poly.pdbx_seq_one_letter_code
_entity_poly.pdbx_strand_id
1 'polypeptide(L)'
;MRRSTFVRTAWLLLVLMLVLAGPAAAQFYAQHNLVSDGAVPAALVDPNMVNAWGLVSSPTSPWWISDNGTGRSTLYRVNTGTIPLIVTVPGAAGRQSAPTGVVWNGGTGFVVTNGAGTSPARFIFASEDGTISGFRGVPVVLAVDNSASGAVYKGLAIDNPPAGNFLYATNFHAGTIDVFDSHFNPVHIPGAFTDPTLPAGYAPFGIQNIGGTIYVTYALQDADKHDDVPGEGHGFVNAFDTAGNLIRRVASKGQLDSPWGLALAPADFGSFSGDLLVGNFGNGRIHAFDPVKLNGQGEFQHRGPLHAADGPPIAIDGLWALAFGSGSPASGPTNTLFFTAGPFEEQHGLFGMLVVAPPPDAAH
;
A
#
# COMPACT_ATOMS: atom_id res chain seq x y z
N MET A 1 44.40 75.11 27.50
CA MET A 1 43.10 74.53 27.09
C MET A 1 43.34 73.17 26.45
N ARG A 2 43.17 72.11 27.19
CA ARG A 2 43.29 70.72 26.68
C ARG A 2 41.89 70.13 26.61
N ARG A 3 41.48 69.77 25.38
CA ARG A 3 40.22 68.96 25.15
C ARG A 3 40.57 67.50 25.25
N SER A 4 39.94 66.78 26.19
CA SER A 4 40.02 65.34 26.31
C SER A 4 38.89 64.74 25.50
N THR A 5 39.23 63.83 24.55
CA THR A 5 38.33 63.08 23.77
C THR A 5 38.04 61.73 24.49
N PHE A 6 36.80 61.52 24.94
CA PHE A 6 36.36 60.24 25.48
C PHE A 6 35.97 59.32 24.32
N VAL A 7 36.73 58.27 24.15
CA VAL A 7 36.40 57.17 23.26
C VAL A 7 35.48 56.21 24.05
N ARG A 8 34.19 56.08 23.66
CA ARG A 8 33.27 55.10 24.20
C ARG A 8 33.41 53.84 23.37
N THR A 9 34.02 52.79 23.92
CA THR A 9 34.08 51.44 23.36
C THR A 9 32.78 50.76 23.70
N ALA A 10 31.90 50.58 22.70
CA ALA A 10 30.70 49.77 22.82
C ALA A 10 31.08 48.29 22.61
N TRP A 11 30.96 47.51 23.67
CA TRP A 11 31.05 46.04 23.58
C TRP A 11 29.73 45.49 23.08
N LEU A 12 29.70 45.00 21.83
CA LEU A 12 28.60 44.17 21.31
C LEU A 12 28.77 42.75 21.87
N LEU A 13 27.93 42.39 22.83
CA LEU A 13 27.75 41.00 23.25
C LEU A 13 26.94 40.26 22.18
N LEU A 14 27.63 39.52 21.31
CA LEU A 14 27.03 38.57 20.38
C LEU A 14 26.69 37.32 21.18
N VAL A 15 25.43 37.19 21.63
CA VAL A 15 24.93 35.93 22.22
C VAL A 15 24.70 34.95 21.08
N LEU A 16 25.68 34.07 20.86
CA LEU A 16 25.56 32.92 19.97
C LEU A 16 24.65 31.90 20.65
N MET A 17 23.34 31.88 20.31
CA MET A 17 22.46 30.77 20.67
C MET A 17 22.91 29.52 19.91
N LEU A 18 23.75 28.69 20.53
CA LEU A 18 23.95 27.33 20.10
C LEU A 18 22.61 26.59 20.32
N VAL A 19 21.82 26.43 19.27
CA VAL A 19 20.77 25.45 19.26
C VAL A 19 21.47 24.09 19.27
N LEU A 20 21.59 23.50 20.46
CA LEU A 20 21.95 22.10 20.60
C LEU A 20 20.82 21.30 19.95
N ALA A 21 20.96 20.97 18.65
CA ALA A 21 20.22 19.89 18.06
C ALA A 21 20.66 18.65 18.84
N GLY A 22 19.87 18.24 19.83
CA GLY A 22 20.04 16.93 20.44
C GLY A 22 20.08 15.88 19.33
N PRO A 23 20.78 14.74 19.51
CA PRO A 23 20.71 13.65 18.55
C PRO A 23 19.23 13.37 18.33
N ALA A 24 18.78 13.44 17.07
CA ALA A 24 17.44 12.98 16.73
C ALA A 24 17.37 11.53 17.20
N ALA A 25 16.60 11.28 18.27
CA ALA A 25 16.43 9.93 18.78
C ALA A 25 15.96 9.07 17.60
N ALA A 26 16.67 7.97 17.35
CA ALA A 26 16.27 7.05 16.30
C ALA A 26 14.81 6.65 16.57
N GLN A 27 13.96 6.84 15.56
CA GLN A 27 12.56 6.49 15.66
C GLN A 27 12.42 5.01 15.40
N PHE A 28 11.73 4.33 16.30
CA PHE A 28 11.45 2.91 16.19
C PHE A 28 9.96 2.66 16.02
N TYR A 29 9.64 1.46 15.54
CA TYR A 29 8.28 1.00 15.35
C TYR A 29 8.09 -0.35 16.04
N ALA A 30 6.95 -0.52 16.70
CA ALA A 30 6.55 -1.78 17.29
C ALA A 30 5.55 -2.49 16.39
N GLN A 31 5.82 -3.77 16.08
CA GLN A 31 4.92 -4.63 15.33
C GLN A 31 3.97 -5.35 16.28
N HIS A 32 2.68 -5.33 15.96
CA HIS A 32 1.64 -6.10 16.64
C HIS A 32 0.88 -6.93 15.63
N ASN A 33 0.91 -8.24 15.81
CA ASN A 33 0.14 -9.18 15.01
C ASN A 33 -1.29 -9.27 15.56
N LEU A 34 -2.26 -8.88 14.76
CA LEU A 34 -3.67 -8.80 15.17
C LEU A 34 -4.42 -10.09 14.90
N VAL A 35 -4.28 -10.62 13.69
CA VAL A 35 -4.96 -11.85 13.24
C VAL A 35 -3.99 -12.68 12.39
N SER A 36 -4.02 -13.99 12.54
CA SER A 36 -3.37 -14.95 11.66
C SER A 36 -4.25 -16.18 11.47
N ASP A 37 -3.89 -17.06 10.55
CA ASP A 37 -4.51 -18.38 10.40
C ASP A 37 -4.06 -19.39 11.46
N GLY A 38 -3.16 -19.00 12.36
CA GLY A 38 -2.62 -19.81 13.45
C GLY A 38 -1.16 -20.21 13.28
N ALA A 39 -0.54 -20.01 12.10
CA ALA A 39 0.87 -20.32 11.86
C ALA A 39 1.81 -19.28 12.50
N VAL A 40 1.40 -18.03 12.53
CA VAL A 40 2.13 -16.94 13.19
C VAL A 40 1.40 -16.57 14.48
N PRO A 41 2.09 -16.39 15.63
CA PRO A 41 1.45 -15.90 16.83
C PRO A 41 0.78 -14.54 16.62
N ALA A 42 -0.51 -14.45 16.94
CA ALA A 42 -1.33 -13.25 16.80
C ALA A 42 -2.38 -13.17 17.92
N ALA A 43 -3.00 -12.02 18.09
CA ALA A 43 -4.04 -11.83 19.11
C ALA A 43 -5.30 -12.67 18.84
N LEU A 44 -5.62 -12.91 17.57
CA LEU A 44 -6.77 -13.71 17.11
C LEU A 44 -6.31 -14.72 16.06
N VAL A 45 -7.05 -15.85 16.00
CA VAL A 45 -6.87 -16.86 14.95
C VAL A 45 -8.12 -16.94 14.09
N ASP A 46 -7.95 -16.82 12.77
CA ASP A 46 -9.01 -17.02 11.78
C ASP A 46 -8.47 -17.90 10.62
N PRO A 47 -8.88 -19.16 10.52
CA PRO A 47 -8.37 -20.07 9.49
C PRO A 47 -8.79 -19.70 8.05
N ASN A 48 -9.63 -18.67 7.87
CA ASN A 48 -9.96 -18.16 6.55
C ASN A 48 -8.89 -17.20 6.00
N MET A 49 -8.06 -16.63 6.87
CA MET A 49 -7.01 -15.70 6.49
C MET A 49 -5.77 -16.44 5.99
N VAL A 50 -5.76 -16.83 4.73
CA VAL A 50 -4.61 -17.46 4.08
C VAL A 50 -4.14 -16.61 2.93
N ASN A 51 -2.85 -16.29 2.89
CA ASN A 51 -2.23 -15.38 1.93
C ASN A 51 -3.00 -14.06 1.84
N ALA A 52 -2.94 -13.28 2.92
CA ALA A 52 -3.67 -12.03 3.05
C ALA A 52 -3.00 -10.92 2.21
N TRP A 53 -3.63 -10.49 1.11
CA TRP A 53 -3.10 -9.50 0.17
C TRP A 53 -3.69 -8.10 0.38
N GLY A 54 -4.76 -7.78 -0.31
CA GLY A 54 -5.37 -6.46 -0.34
C GLY A 54 -5.96 -6.07 1.02
N LEU A 55 -5.82 -4.79 1.36
CA LEU A 55 -6.27 -4.22 2.63
C LEU A 55 -6.91 -2.86 2.38
N VAL A 56 -8.18 -2.69 2.77
CA VAL A 56 -8.87 -1.41 2.66
C VAL A 56 -9.92 -1.24 3.75
N SER A 57 -10.17 0.01 4.16
CA SER A 57 -11.35 0.39 4.92
C SER A 57 -12.03 1.59 4.26
N SER A 58 -13.34 1.72 4.47
CA SER A 58 -14.01 3.00 4.26
C SER A 58 -13.74 3.92 5.47
N PRO A 59 -14.13 5.21 5.44
CA PRO A 59 -13.99 6.09 6.60
C PRO A 59 -14.62 5.55 7.90
N THR A 60 -15.54 4.60 7.82
CA THR A 60 -16.27 4.08 8.99
C THR A 60 -16.37 2.56 9.08
N SER A 61 -15.89 1.84 8.05
CA SER A 61 -15.98 0.38 8.02
C SER A 61 -14.83 -0.29 8.79
N PRO A 62 -14.96 -1.59 9.12
CA PRO A 62 -13.82 -2.41 9.48
C PRO A 62 -12.83 -2.52 8.30
N TRP A 63 -11.69 -3.12 8.56
CA TRP A 63 -10.78 -3.56 7.53
C TRP A 63 -11.40 -4.70 6.74
N TRP A 64 -11.25 -4.63 5.42
CA TRP A 64 -11.55 -5.67 4.44
C TRP A 64 -10.25 -6.20 3.91
N ILE A 65 -10.06 -7.51 3.98
CA ILE A 65 -8.84 -8.18 3.55
C ILE A 65 -9.17 -9.16 2.44
N SER A 66 -8.37 -9.16 1.38
CA SER A 66 -8.42 -10.19 0.34
C SER A 66 -7.60 -11.39 0.79
N ASP A 67 -8.25 -12.51 1.05
CA ASP A 67 -7.62 -13.77 1.44
C ASP A 67 -7.43 -14.62 0.18
N ASN A 68 -6.27 -14.43 -0.49
CA ASN A 68 -5.96 -15.00 -1.79
C ASN A 68 -6.06 -16.53 -1.77
N GLY A 69 -5.43 -17.17 -0.77
CA GLY A 69 -5.38 -18.63 -0.66
C GLY A 69 -6.73 -19.29 -0.42
N THR A 70 -7.75 -18.56 0.08
CA THR A 70 -9.09 -19.12 0.35
C THR A 70 -10.18 -18.63 -0.61
N GLY A 71 -9.88 -17.66 -1.48
CA GLY A 71 -10.86 -17.04 -2.38
C GLY A 71 -11.92 -16.23 -1.64
N ARG A 72 -11.56 -15.64 -0.51
CA ARG A 72 -12.48 -14.94 0.40
C ARG A 72 -12.04 -13.52 0.66
N SER A 73 -12.91 -12.77 1.32
CA SER A 73 -12.55 -11.56 2.04
C SER A 73 -13.08 -11.66 3.46
N THR A 74 -12.20 -11.45 4.43
CA THR A 74 -12.50 -11.42 5.86
C THR A 74 -12.48 -10.00 6.38
N LEU A 75 -13.15 -9.77 7.52
CA LEU A 75 -13.38 -8.42 8.04
C LEU A 75 -12.98 -8.34 9.52
N TYR A 76 -12.18 -7.31 9.86
CA TYR A 76 -11.71 -7.12 11.23
C TYR A 76 -11.85 -5.68 11.70
N ARG A 77 -12.29 -5.53 12.96
CA ARG A 77 -12.22 -4.27 13.72
C ARG A 77 -11.01 -4.30 14.64
N VAL A 78 -10.25 -3.24 14.67
CA VAL A 78 -9.03 -3.16 15.49
C VAL A 78 -9.30 -3.43 16.98
N ASN A 79 -10.41 -2.94 17.50
CA ASN A 79 -10.71 -3.01 18.95
C ASN A 79 -11.62 -4.18 19.36
N THR A 80 -12.35 -4.79 18.42
CA THR A 80 -13.36 -5.81 18.75
C THR A 80 -13.19 -7.11 17.99
N GLY A 81 -12.17 -7.21 17.12
CA GLY A 81 -11.82 -8.44 16.43
C GLY A 81 -12.65 -8.76 15.19
N THR A 82 -12.83 -10.04 14.95
CA THR A 82 -13.48 -10.59 13.74
C THR A 82 -14.95 -10.18 13.62
N ILE A 83 -15.36 -9.82 12.41
CA ILE A 83 -16.76 -9.69 12.05
C ILE A 83 -17.19 -11.01 11.40
N PRO A 84 -18.30 -11.63 11.83
CA PRO A 84 -18.70 -12.95 11.36
C PRO A 84 -19.30 -12.94 9.94
N LEU A 85 -18.86 -12.01 9.10
CA LEU A 85 -19.19 -11.96 7.68
C LEU A 85 -17.98 -12.42 6.88
N ILE A 86 -18.08 -13.58 6.28
CA ILE A 86 -17.10 -14.09 5.32
C ILE A 86 -17.68 -13.89 3.92
N VAL A 87 -16.93 -13.20 3.09
CA VAL A 87 -17.34 -12.86 1.73
C VAL A 87 -16.59 -13.75 0.74
N THR A 88 -17.31 -14.64 0.05
CA THR A 88 -16.72 -15.41 -1.05
C THR A 88 -16.62 -14.53 -2.28
N VAL A 89 -15.40 -14.36 -2.81
CA VAL A 89 -15.13 -13.63 -4.04
C VAL A 89 -15.26 -14.62 -5.21
N PRO A 90 -16.13 -14.37 -6.19
CA PRO A 90 -16.32 -15.31 -7.30
C PRO A 90 -15.12 -15.27 -8.26
N GLY A 91 -14.71 -16.42 -8.73
CA GLY A 91 -13.69 -16.58 -9.76
C GLY A 91 -14.29 -16.85 -11.14
N ALA A 92 -13.41 -16.85 -12.15
CA ALA A 92 -13.76 -17.16 -13.53
C ALA A 92 -14.41 -18.55 -13.66
N ALA A 93 -15.44 -18.64 -14.48
CA ALA A 93 -16.17 -19.91 -14.75
C ALA A 93 -16.66 -20.63 -13.48
N GLY A 94 -16.95 -19.88 -12.39
CA GLY A 94 -17.45 -20.44 -11.13
C GLY A 94 -16.39 -21.19 -10.30
N ARG A 95 -15.11 -21.03 -10.64
CA ARG A 95 -13.99 -21.57 -9.83
C ARG A 95 -13.77 -20.69 -8.59
N GLN A 96 -12.97 -21.20 -7.66
CA GLN A 96 -12.46 -20.36 -6.56
C GLN A 96 -11.57 -19.26 -7.14
N SER A 97 -11.78 -18.03 -6.70
CA SER A 97 -10.90 -16.92 -7.06
C SER A 97 -9.62 -16.91 -6.20
N ALA A 98 -8.65 -16.12 -6.61
CA ALA A 98 -7.47 -15.75 -5.82
C ALA A 98 -7.44 -14.21 -5.70
N PRO A 99 -8.26 -13.61 -4.79
CA PRO A 99 -8.40 -12.16 -4.70
C PRO A 99 -7.11 -11.49 -4.21
N THR A 100 -6.76 -10.40 -4.87
CA THR A 100 -5.53 -9.63 -4.64
C THR A 100 -5.86 -8.21 -4.16
N GLY A 101 -5.82 -7.21 -5.03
CA GLY A 101 -6.18 -5.85 -4.69
C GLY A 101 -7.66 -5.70 -4.30
N VAL A 102 -7.94 -4.85 -3.32
CA VAL A 102 -9.30 -4.46 -2.95
C VAL A 102 -9.39 -2.97 -2.74
N VAL A 103 -10.47 -2.34 -3.23
CA VAL A 103 -10.72 -0.91 -3.06
C VAL A 103 -12.10 -0.64 -2.47
N TRP A 104 -12.22 0.48 -1.74
CA TRP A 104 -13.48 1.04 -1.32
C TRP A 104 -14.00 2.02 -2.38
N ASN A 105 -15.22 1.80 -2.85
CA ASN A 105 -15.92 2.73 -3.73
C ASN A 105 -16.82 3.66 -2.92
N GLY A 106 -16.39 4.90 -2.77
CA GLY A 106 -17.18 5.97 -2.15
C GLY A 106 -18.14 6.68 -3.10
N GLY A 107 -18.10 6.34 -4.40
CA GLY A 107 -18.87 6.97 -5.47
C GLY A 107 -20.22 6.28 -5.74
N THR A 108 -20.88 6.76 -6.78
CA THR A 108 -22.18 6.24 -7.26
C THR A 108 -22.06 5.31 -8.47
N GLY A 109 -20.87 5.21 -9.07
CA GLY A 109 -20.55 4.29 -10.16
C GLY A 109 -20.33 2.84 -9.70
N PHE A 110 -19.89 1.99 -10.61
CA PHE A 110 -19.62 0.58 -10.37
C PHE A 110 -20.84 -0.15 -9.82
N VAL A 111 -21.98 0.05 -10.46
CA VAL A 111 -23.28 -0.50 -10.07
C VAL A 111 -23.31 -1.99 -10.38
N VAL A 112 -23.69 -2.78 -9.40
CA VAL A 112 -23.91 -4.24 -9.54
C VAL A 112 -25.32 -4.62 -9.08
N THR A 113 -25.80 -5.75 -9.61
CA THR A 113 -27.14 -6.30 -9.28
C THR A 113 -26.99 -7.70 -8.71
N ASN A 114 -27.57 -7.95 -7.56
CA ASN A 114 -27.72 -9.29 -6.98
C ASN A 114 -29.13 -9.49 -6.40
N GLY A 115 -29.39 -10.58 -5.72
CA GLY A 115 -30.70 -10.90 -5.13
C GLY A 115 -31.27 -9.83 -4.17
N ALA A 116 -30.43 -8.94 -3.64
CA ALA A 116 -30.84 -7.84 -2.78
C ALA A 116 -31.13 -6.53 -3.53
N GLY A 117 -31.02 -6.50 -4.87
CA GLY A 117 -31.33 -5.35 -5.75
C GLY A 117 -30.12 -4.80 -6.52
N THR A 118 -30.20 -3.54 -6.94
CA THR A 118 -29.21 -2.82 -7.76
C THR A 118 -28.69 -1.61 -7.00
N SER A 119 -27.36 -1.48 -6.84
CA SER A 119 -26.70 -0.30 -6.26
C SER A 119 -25.19 -0.33 -6.54
N PRO A 120 -24.46 0.79 -6.28
CA PRO A 120 -23.02 0.78 -6.33
C PRO A 120 -22.38 -0.33 -5.47
N ALA A 121 -21.40 -1.03 -6.01
CA ALA A 121 -20.53 -1.89 -5.23
C ALA A 121 -19.78 -1.02 -4.21
N ARG A 122 -19.78 -1.41 -2.95
CA ARG A 122 -19.06 -0.68 -1.88
C ARG A 122 -17.59 -1.05 -1.81
N PHE A 123 -17.29 -2.31 -2.10
CA PHE A 123 -15.94 -2.83 -2.20
C PHE A 123 -15.80 -3.60 -3.52
N ILE A 124 -14.66 -3.43 -4.16
CA ILE A 124 -14.36 -4.03 -5.47
C ILE A 124 -13.05 -4.78 -5.33
N PHE A 125 -13.03 -6.01 -5.82
CA PHE A 125 -11.88 -6.93 -5.73
C PHE A 125 -11.34 -7.22 -7.12
N ALA A 126 -10.03 -7.27 -7.26
CA ALA A 126 -9.32 -7.88 -8.37
C ALA A 126 -8.87 -9.29 -7.97
N SER A 127 -8.61 -10.16 -8.94
CA SER A 127 -8.18 -11.53 -8.71
C SER A 127 -7.19 -11.99 -9.76
N GLU A 128 -6.28 -12.90 -9.39
CA GLU A 128 -5.25 -13.44 -10.29
C GLU A 128 -5.80 -14.22 -11.47
N ASP A 129 -7.03 -14.70 -11.38
CA ASP A 129 -7.70 -15.35 -12.50
C ASP A 129 -8.26 -14.37 -13.56
N GLY A 130 -7.87 -13.08 -13.48
CA GLY A 130 -8.26 -12.05 -14.44
C GLY A 130 -9.67 -11.52 -14.23
N THR A 131 -10.23 -11.67 -13.02
CA THR A 131 -11.60 -11.21 -12.71
C THR A 131 -11.63 -9.95 -11.86
N ILE A 132 -12.71 -9.16 -11.98
CA ILE A 132 -13.05 -8.06 -11.08
C ILE A 132 -14.47 -8.29 -10.57
N SER A 133 -14.66 -8.18 -9.25
CA SER A 133 -15.92 -8.47 -8.59
C SER A 133 -16.36 -7.34 -7.67
N GLY A 134 -17.65 -7.04 -7.62
CA GLY A 134 -18.25 -5.97 -6.83
C GLY A 134 -19.10 -6.49 -5.67
N PHE A 135 -18.84 -6.00 -4.46
CA PHE A 135 -19.62 -6.29 -3.26
C PHE A 135 -20.60 -5.15 -2.94
N ARG A 136 -21.89 -5.48 -2.91
CA ARG A 136 -22.95 -4.66 -2.32
C ARG A 136 -23.77 -5.40 -1.24
N GLY A 137 -23.36 -6.58 -0.89
CA GLY A 137 -23.99 -7.61 -0.10
C GLY A 137 -23.77 -8.96 -0.76
N VAL A 138 -24.01 -10.05 -0.05
CA VAL A 138 -23.84 -11.40 -0.60
C VAL A 138 -25.04 -11.79 -1.48
N PRO A 139 -24.81 -12.50 -2.57
CA PRO A 139 -23.53 -12.89 -3.15
C PRO A 139 -22.80 -11.69 -3.79
N VAL A 140 -21.45 -11.78 -3.82
CA VAL A 140 -20.60 -10.87 -4.61
C VAL A 140 -20.89 -11.10 -6.10
N VAL A 141 -20.81 -10.03 -6.88
CA VAL A 141 -21.11 -10.06 -8.31
C VAL A 141 -19.83 -10.03 -9.12
N LEU A 142 -19.62 -11.02 -9.98
CA LEU A 142 -18.57 -10.98 -11.00
C LEU A 142 -18.95 -9.89 -12.02
N ALA A 143 -18.13 -8.87 -12.13
CA ALA A 143 -18.39 -7.70 -12.99
C ALA A 143 -17.54 -7.72 -14.26
N VAL A 144 -16.30 -8.22 -14.20
CA VAL A 144 -15.40 -8.37 -15.34
C VAL A 144 -14.78 -9.77 -15.31
N ASP A 145 -14.70 -10.40 -16.47
CA ASP A 145 -13.98 -11.66 -16.67
C ASP A 145 -13.06 -11.56 -17.89
N ASN A 146 -11.78 -11.34 -17.62
CA ASN A 146 -10.70 -11.27 -18.62
C ASN A 146 -9.80 -12.52 -18.57
N SER A 147 -10.27 -13.60 -17.93
CA SER A 147 -9.53 -14.86 -17.80
C SER A 147 -9.18 -15.48 -19.15
N ALA A 148 -10.05 -15.33 -20.16
CA ALA A 148 -9.81 -15.84 -21.50
C ALA A 148 -8.64 -15.14 -22.23
N SER A 149 -8.27 -13.92 -21.82
CA SER A 149 -7.09 -13.21 -22.32
C SER A 149 -5.80 -13.53 -21.53
N GLY A 150 -5.89 -14.36 -20.50
CA GLY A 150 -4.76 -14.67 -19.61
C GLY A 150 -4.41 -13.53 -18.66
N ALA A 151 -5.33 -12.60 -18.40
CA ALA A 151 -5.07 -11.51 -17.46
C ALA A 151 -4.77 -12.04 -16.05
N VAL A 152 -3.76 -11.47 -15.37
CA VAL A 152 -3.41 -11.75 -13.98
C VAL A 152 -3.41 -10.43 -13.23
N TYR A 153 -4.46 -10.18 -12.46
CA TYR A 153 -4.58 -8.92 -11.72
C TYR A 153 -3.94 -9.03 -10.33
N LYS A 154 -2.86 -8.27 -10.10
CA LYS A 154 -2.11 -8.27 -8.84
C LYS A 154 -2.47 -7.12 -7.90
N GLY A 155 -2.94 -5.98 -8.42
CA GLY A 155 -3.29 -4.81 -7.64
C GLY A 155 -4.50 -4.09 -8.22
N LEU A 156 -5.17 -3.27 -7.39
CA LEU A 156 -6.35 -2.51 -7.77
C LEU A 156 -6.32 -1.13 -7.12
N ALA A 157 -6.58 -0.09 -7.91
CA ALA A 157 -6.80 1.27 -7.42
C ALA A 157 -8.08 1.85 -8.01
N ILE A 158 -8.66 2.82 -7.32
CA ILE A 158 -9.86 3.52 -7.76
C ILE A 158 -9.65 5.02 -7.72
N ASP A 159 -10.18 5.73 -8.69
CA ASP A 159 -10.32 7.18 -8.69
C ASP A 159 -11.80 7.53 -8.61
N ASN A 160 -12.16 8.35 -7.64
CA ASN A 160 -13.53 8.79 -7.39
C ASN A 160 -13.65 10.33 -7.47
N PRO A 161 -13.14 11.01 -8.51
CA PRO A 161 -13.35 12.43 -8.65
C PRO A 161 -14.82 12.74 -8.98
N PRO A 162 -15.29 13.97 -8.75
CA PRO A 162 -16.66 14.35 -9.12
C PRO A 162 -16.98 14.16 -10.61
N ALA A 163 -15.96 14.12 -11.48
CA ALA A 163 -16.11 14.10 -12.94
C ALA A 163 -16.03 12.69 -13.57
N GLY A 164 -15.75 11.64 -12.83
CA GLY A 164 -15.66 10.28 -13.39
C GLY A 164 -14.96 9.32 -12.46
N ASN A 165 -15.42 8.09 -12.42
CA ASN A 165 -14.84 7.04 -11.63
C ASN A 165 -14.11 6.10 -12.58
N PHE A 166 -12.84 5.89 -12.34
CA PHE A 166 -12.03 4.90 -13.03
C PHE A 166 -11.50 3.87 -12.03
N LEU A 167 -11.41 2.64 -12.51
CA LEU A 167 -10.76 1.54 -11.81
C LEU A 167 -9.52 1.16 -12.61
N TYR A 168 -8.41 0.95 -11.92
CA TYR A 168 -7.12 0.62 -12.49
C TYR A 168 -6.66 -0.71 -11.92
N ALA A 169 -6.50 -1.72 -12.77
CA ALA A 169 -6.04 -3.04 -12.37
C ALA A 169 -4.66 -3.31 -12.98
N THR A 170 -3.67 -3.66 -12.17
CA THR A 170 -2.36 -4.07 -12.69
C THR A 170 -2.47 -5.46 -13.29
N ASN A 171 -2.38 -5.55 -14.63
CA ASN A 171 -2.35 -6.81 -15.36
C ASN A 171 -0.89 -7.26 -15.50
N PHE A 172 -0.46 -8.05 -14.52
CA PHE A 172 0.93 -8.48 -14.41
C PHE A 172 1.37 -9.31 -15.62
N HIS A 173 0.51 -10.22 -16.09
CA HIS A 173 0.80 -11.06 -17.25
C HIS A 173 1.04 -10.24 -18.53
N ALA A 174 0.15 -9.28 -18.78
CA ALA A 174 0.26 -8.44 -19.98
C ALA A 174 1.32 -7.33 -19.85
N GLY A 175 1.77 -7.01 -18.63
CA GLY A 175 2.66 -5.88 -18.36
C GLY A 175 1.99 -4.52 -18.53
N THR A 176 0.66 -4.45 -18.34
CA THR A 176 -0.18 -3.25 -18.53
C THR A 176 -1.00 -2.91 -17.30
N ILE A 177 -1.57 -1.72 -17.30
CA ILE A 177 -2.66 -1.37 -16.38
C ILE A 177 -3.95 -1.33 -17.20
N ASP A 178 -4.89 -2.21 -16.85
CA ASP A 178 -6.22 -2.24 -17.44
C ASP A 178 -7.09 -1.21 -16.73
N VAL A 179 -7.76 -0.35 -17.52
CA VAL A 179 -8.61 0.72 -16.99
C VAL A 179 -10.07 0.42 -17.30
N PHE A 180 -10.95 0.65 -16.32
CA PHE A 180 -12.39 0.47 -16.48
C PHE A 180 -13.14 1.73 -16.07
N ASP A 181 -14.20 2.04 -16.82
CA ASP A 181 -15.12 3.13 -16.47
C ASP A 181 -16.06 2.76 -15.31
N SER A 182 -16.90 3.69 -14.89
CA SER A 182 -17.88 3.50 -13.81
C SER A 182 -18.94 2.41 -14.06
N HIS A 183 -18.98 1.83 -15.24
CA HIS A 183 -19.88 0.75 -15.64
C HIS A 183 -19.13 -0.58 -15.82
N PHE A 184 -17.86 -0.65 -15.39
CA PHE A 184 -16.94 -1.77 -15.62
C PHE A 184 -16.60 -2.03 -17.09
N ASN A 185 -16.85 -1.08 -18.01
CA ASN A 185 -16.41 -1.22 -19.38
C ASN A 185 -14.92 -0.90 -19.50
N PRO A 186 -14.15 -1.68 -20.28
CA PRO A 186 -12.74 -1.39 -20.50
C PRO A 186 -12.56 -0.06 -21.24
N VAL A 187 -11.59 0.74 -20.78
CA VAL A 187 -11.23 2.03 -21.38
C VAL A 187 -9.80 1.94 -21.88
N HIS A 188 -9.62 2.12 -23.18
CA HIS A 188 -8.28 2.18 -23.76
C HIS A 188 -7.83 3.65 -23.88
N ILE A 189 -6.78 4.02 -23.14
CA ILE A 189 -6.15 5.33 -23.19
C ILE A 189 -4.77 5.13 -23.86
N PRO A 190 -4.60 5.52 -25.13
CA PRO A 190 -3.34 5.29 -25.84
C PRO A 190 -2.14 5.95 -25.14
N GLY A 191 -1.10 5.16 -24.84
CA GLY A 191 0.12 5.63 -24.18
C GLY A 191 0.02 5.87 -22.67
N ALA A 192 -1.16 5.67 -22.05
CA ALA A 192 -1.31 5.81 -20.62
C ALA A 192 -0.54 4.74 -19.85
N PHE A 193 -0.11 5.09 -18.64
CA PHE A 193 0.63 4.23 -17.70
C PHE A 193 1.89 3.61 -18.30
N THR A 194 2.52 4.31 -19.27
CA THR A 194 3.74 3.86 -19.92
C THR A 194 4.96 4.61 -19.38
N ASP A 195 6.01 3.88 -19.07
CA ASP A 195 7.34 4.43 -18.82
C ASP A 195 8.32 3.83 -19.81
N PRO A 196 8.79 4.60 -20.81
CA PRO A 196 9.70 4.11 -21.85
C PRO A 196 11.09 3.73 -21.32
N THR A 197 11.39 4.07 -20.07
CA THR A 197 12.67 3.75 -19.43
C THR A 197 12.59 2.53 -18.51
N LEU A 198 11.41 1.92 -18.37
CA LEU A 198 11.26 0.68 -17.59
C LEU A 198 11.93 -0.47 -18.36
N PRO A 199 12.85 -1.22 -17.73
CA PRO A 199 13.49 -2.35 -18.40
C PRO A 199 12.50 -3.45 -18.78
N ALA A 200 12.80 -4.20 -19.83
CA ALA A 200 12.01 -5.36 -20.22
C ALA A 200 11.98 -6.41 -19.10
N GLY A 201 10.87 -7.13 -18.98
CA GLY A 201 10.66 -8.18 -17.96
C GLY A 201 10.05 -7.66 -16.66
N TYR A 202 9.90 -6.34 -16.49
CA TYR A 202 9.19 -5.77 -15.36
C TYR A 202 7.73 -5.46 -15.73
N ALA A 203 6.82 -5.79 -14.82
CA ALA A 203 5.38 -5.56 -14.98
C ALA A 203 4.79 -4.82 -13.77
N PRO A 204 3.66 -4.08 -13.95
CA PRO A 204 2.98 -3.41 -12.85
C PRO A 204 2.44 -4.43 -11.86
N PHE A 205 2.78 -4.25 -10.56
CA PHE A 205 2.52 -5.20 -9.50
C PHE A 205 1.52 -4.64 -8.48
N GLY A 206 1.95 -3.77 -7.57
CA GLY A 206 1.05 -3.03 -6.69
C GLY A 206 0.65 -1.67 -7.31
N ILE A 207 -0.49 -1.13 -6.86
CA ILE A 207 -1.00 0.16 -7.31
C ILE A 207 -1.84 0.82 -6.22
N GLN A 208 -1.67 2.14 -6.03
CA GLN A 208 -2.41 2.89 -5.04
C GLN A 208 -2.70 4.32 -5.53
N ASN A 209 -3.94 4.77 -5.36
CA ASN A 209 -4.28 6.18 -5.52
C ASN A 209 -4.05 6.92 -4.20
N ILE A 210 -3.09 7.84 -4.19
CA ILE A 210 -2.79 8.67 -3.02
C ILE A 210 -2.97 10.13 -3.42
N GLY A 211 -4.06 10.72 -2.96
CA GLY A 211 -4.35 12.14 -3.22
C GLY A 211 -4.47 12.52 -4.70
N GLY A 212 -4.95 11.63 -5.55
CA GLY A 212 -5.09 11.84 -7.01
C GLY A 212 -3.83 11.52 -7.81
N THR A 213 -2.79 11.02 -7.18
CA THR A 213 -1.60 10.46 -7.84
C THR A 213 -1.67 8.94 -7.78
N ILE A 214 -1.56 8.30 -8.94
CA ILE A 214 -1.54 6.85 -9.06
C ILE A 214 -0.09 6.39 -8.96
N TYR A 215 0.27 5.83 -7.80
CA TYR A 215 1.58 5.19 -7.61
C TYR A 215 1.48 3.73 -8.04
N VAL A 216 2.46 3.30 -8.83
CA VAL A 216 2.55 1.94 -9.38
C VAL A 216 3.90 1.36 -9.03
N THR A 217 3.91 0.18 -8.43
CA THR A 217 5.14 -0.60 -8.24
C THR A 217 5.29 -1.60 -9.38
N TYR A 218 6.51 -1.97 -9.67
CA TYR A 218 6.85 -2.95 -10.71
C TYR A 218 7.76 -4.01 -10.13
N ALA A 219 7.49 -5.27 -10.46
CA ALA A 219 8.32 -6.41 -10.12
C ALA A 219 8.81 -7.14 -11.37
N LEU A 220 9.90 -7.89 -11.25
CA LEU A 220 10.40 -8.73 -12.31
C LEU A 220 9.49 -9.94 -12.48
N GLN A 221 9.02 -10.18 -13.71
CA GLN A 221 8.16 -11.32 -14.02
C GLN A 221 8.95 -12.63 -14.06
N ASP A 222 8.33 -13.72 -13.61
CA ASP A 222 8.78 -15.08 -13.90
C ASP A 222 8.60 -15.46 -15.39
N ALA A 223 8.95 -16.67 -15.75
CA ALA A 223 8.87 -17.15 -17.13
C ALA A 223 7.42 -17.27 -17.64
N ASP A 224 6.49 -17.57 -16.75
CA ASP A 224 5.06 -17.72 -17.04
C ASP A 224 4.32 -16.38 -16.97
N LYS A 225 5.00 -15.33 -16.51
CA LYS A 225 4.46 -13.97 -16.26
C LYS A 225 3.27 -13.97 -15.30
N HIS A 226 3.29 -14.91 -14.38
CA HIS A 226 2.27 -15.05 -13.35
C HIS A 226 2.75 -14.49 -12.02
N ASP A 227 3.96 -14.84 -11.60
CA ASP A 227 4.51 -14.43 -10.31
C ASP A 227 5.76 -13.58 -10.48
N ASP A 228 6.14 -12.88 -9.43
CA ASP A 228 7.35 -12.09 -9.38
C ASP A 228 8.57 -12.96 -9.08
N VAL A 229 9.74 -12.44 -9.46
CA VAL A 229 11.04 -13.02 -9.10
C VAL A 229 11.70 -12.11 -8.08
N PRO A 230 11.63 -12.46 -6.77
CA PRO A 230 12.24 -11.67 -5.71
C PRO A 230 13.75 -11.52 -5.91
N GLY A 231 14.29 -10.42 -5.41
CA GLY A 231 15.73 -10.13 -5.44
C GLY A 231 16.01 -8.66 -5.18
N GLU A 232 17.13 -8.38 -4.54
CA GLU A 232 17.57 -6.99 -4.30
C GLU A 232 17.75 -6.26 -5.65
N GLY A 233 17.07 -5.13 -5.80
CA GLY A 233 17.03 -4.35 -7.04
C GLY A 233 15.97 -4.83 -8.03
N HIS A 234 15.17 -5.84 -7.73
CA HIS A 234 14.07 -6.29 -8.56
C HIS A 234 12.80 -5.46 -8.30
N GLY A 235 12.88 -4.16 -8.51
CA GLY A 235 11.73 -3.30 -8.33
C GLY A 235 11.89 -1.89 -8.89
N PHE A 236 10.75 -1.28 -9.21
CA PHE A 236 10.62 0.13 -9.58
C PHE A 236 9.33 0.69 -9.00
N VAL A 237 9.27 2.01 -8.85
CA VAL A 237 8.05 2.73 -8.46
C VAL A 237 7.90 3.94 -9.36
N ASN A 238 6.72 4.10 -9.96
CA ASN A 238 6.34 5.28 -10.76
C ASN A 238 5.15 6.00 -10.14
N ALA A 239 5.05 7.30 -10.43
CA ALA A 239 3.89 8.13 -10.16
C ALA A 239 3.27 8.60 -11.48
N PHE A 240 1.96 8.43 -11.62
CA PHE A 240 1.16 8.88 -12.75
C PHE A 240 0.03 9.79 -12.27
N ASP A 241 -0.50 10.61 -13.15
CA ASP A 241 -1.81 11.23 -12.92
C ASP A 241 -2.95 10.22 -13.20
N THR A 242 -4.18 10.60 -12.91
CA THR A 242 -5.35 9.74 -13.11
C THR A 242 -5.69 9.49 -14.58
N ALA A 243 -5.11 10.26 -15.51
CA ALA A 243 -5.19 10.02 -16.95
C ALA A 243 -4.08 9.06 -17.44
N GLY A 244 -3.17 8.64 -16.57
CA GLY A 244 -2.06 7.73 -16.88
C GLY A 244 -0.83 8.43 -17.45
N ASN A 245 -0.72 9.75 -17.39
CA ASN A 245 0.50 10.45 -17.77
C ASN A 245 1.58 10.25 -16.71
N LEU A 246 2.77 9.85 -17.12
CA LEU A 246 3.89 9.69 -16.22
C LEU A 246 4.31 11.03 -15.62
N ILE A 247 4.17 11.17 -14.31
CA ILE A 247 4.66 12.34 -13.56
C ILE A 247 6.16 12.20 -13.33
N ARG A 248 6.58 11.03 -12.81
CA ARG A 248 8.00 10.71 -12.57
C ARG A 248 8.25 9.25 -12.23
N ARG A 249 9.49 8.84 -12.37
CA ARG A 249 10.05 7.70 -11.66
C ARG A 249 10.25 8.10 -10.19
N VAL A 250 9.72 7.31 -9.25
CA VAL A 250 9.82 7.55 -7.80
C VAL A 250 11.05 6.87 -7.21
N ALA A 251 11.29 5.62 -7.60
CA ALA A 251 12.43 4.84 -7.15
C ALA A 251 12.77 3.74 -8.15
N SER A 252 14.06 3.38 -8.22
CA SER A 252 14.58 2.36 -9.14
C SER A 252 15.52 1.42 -8.42
N LYS A 253 15.30 0.12 -8.53
CA LYS A 253 16.24 -0.92 -8.09
C LYS A 253 16.69 -0.74 -6.61
N GLY A 254 18.01 -0.89 -6.34
CA GLY A 254 18.60 -0.69 -5.02
C GLY A 254 17.90 -1.55 -3.95
N GLN A 255 17.27 -0.92 -2.98
CA GLN A 255 16.57 -1.57 -1.86
C GLN A 255 15.18 -2.13 -2.21
N LEU A 256 14.68 -1.96 -3.44
CA LEU A 256 13.41 -2.52 -3.88
C LEU A 256 13.57 -4.00 -4.22
N ASP A 257 12.64 -4.81 -3.73
CA ASP A 257 12.61 -6.26 -3.85
C ASP A 257 11.16 -6.72 -3.98
N SER A 258 10.68 -6.85 -5.21
CA SER A 258 9.26 -7.09 -5.52
C SER A 258 8.32 -6.18 -4.72
N PRO A 259 8.40 -4.85 -4.88
CA PRO A 259 7.60 -3.92 -4.09
C PRO A 259 6.12 -4.02 -4.44
N TRP A 260 5.23 -4.09 -3.42
CA TRP A 260 3.78 -4.11 -3.63
C TRP A 260 3.04 -3.05 -2.82
N GLY A 261 3.22 -3.02 -1.50
CA GLY A 261 2.50 -2.14 -0.60
C GLY A 261 2.94 -0.68 -0.73
N LEU A 262 1.99 0.25 -0.74
CA LEU A 262 2.23 1.68 -0.84
C LEU A 262 1.36 2.45 0.17
N ALA A 263 1.96 3.36 0.95
CA ALA A 263 1.21 4.26 1.82
C ALA A 263 1.96 5.59 2.01
N LEU A 264 1.24 6.71 2.09
CA LEU A 264 1.83 8.00 2.47
C LEU A 264 1.72 8.18 3.98
N ALA A 265 2.85 8.34 4.65
CA ALA A 265 2.89 8.51 6.08
C ALA A 265 2.27 9.85 6.53
N PRO A 266 1.38 9.86 7.53
CA PRO A 266 0.81 11.09 8.07
C PRO A 266 1.86 11.93 8.81
N ALA A 267 1.51 13.16 9.15
CA ALA A 267 2.43 14.12 9.78
C ALA A 267 2.90 13.73 11.19
N ASP A 268 2.28 12.75 11.81
CA ASP A 268 2.56 12.24 13.17
C ASP A 268 3.05 10.78 13.18
N PHE A 269 3.70 10.34 12.10
CA PHE A 269 4.33 9.01 11.96
C PHE A 269 5.83 9.02 12.29
N GLY A 270 6.27 9.89 13.17
CA GLY A 270 7.66 9.98 13.62
C GLY A 270 8.61 10.51 12.56
N SER A 271 9.83 9.96 12.46
CA SER A 271 10.87 10.47 11.56
C SER A 271 10.57 10.31 10.07
N PHE A 272 9.63 9.44 9.71
CA PHE A 272 9.18 9.22 8.34
C PHE A 272 7.85 9.90 8.02
N SER A 273 7.41 10.85 8.87
CA SER A 273 6.23 11.67 8.60
C SER A 273 6.31 12.35 7.23
N GLY A 274 5.26 12.20 6.41
CA GLY A 274 5.19 12.77 5.07
C GLY A 274 5.91 11.96 3.98
N ASP A 275 6.64 10.90 4.33
CA ASP A 275 7.33 10.05 3.36
C ASP A 275 6.37 9.04 2.70
N LEU A 276 6.66 8.68 1.46
CA LEU A 276 6.03 7.54 0.80
C LEU A 276 6.68 6.25 1.32
N LEU A 277 5.88 5.39 1.93
CA LEU A 277 6.30 4.07 2.38
C LEU A 277 6.08 3.07 1.26
N VAL A 278 7.10 2.26 0.98
CA VAL A 278 7.09 1.19 -0.01
C VAL A 278 7.43 -0.12 0.69
N GLY A 279 6.50 -1.07 0.68
CA GLY A 279 6.66 -2.40 1.24
C GLY A 279 7.12 -3.39 0.16
N ASN A 280 8.17 -4.12 0.43
CA ASN A 280 8.71 -5.17 -0.42
C ASN A 280 8.08 -6.52 -0.04
N PHE A 281 7.48 -7.19 -0.99
CA PHE A 281 7.06 -8.59 -0.83
C PHE A 281 8.28 -9.50 -0.65
N GLY A 282 9.32 -9.34 -1.49
CA GLY A 282 10.44 -10.27 -1.55
C GLY A 282 11.25 -10.39 -0.26
N ASN A 283 11.52 -9.28 0.44
CA ASN A 283 12.31 -9.31 1.68
C ASN A 283 11.56 -8.82 2.93
N GLY A 284 10.28 -8.49 2.80
CA GLY A 284 9.42 -8.06 3.90
C GLY A 284 9.73 -6.69 4.50
N ARG A 285 10.62 -5.90 3.91
CA ARG A 285 11.04 -4.60 4.44
C ARG A 285 10.16 -3.48 3.94
N ILE A 286 10.01 -2.44 4.77
CA ILE A 286 9.28 -1.21 4.42
C ILE A 286 10.30 -0.08 4.35
N HIS A 287 10.44 0.54 3.18
CA HIS A 287 11.36 1.65 2.94
C HIS A 287 10.61 2.97 2.78
N ALA A 288 11.20 4.04 3.34
CA ALA A 288 10.66 5.40 3.27
C ALA A 288 11.38 6.21 2.20
N PHE A 289 10.60 6.99 1.43
CA PHE A 289 11.07 7.88 0.38
C PHE A 289 10.47 9.28 0.55
N ASP A 290 11.32 10.30 0.66
CA ASP A 290 10.91 11.69 0.84
C ASP A 290 10.40 12.28 -0.49
N PRO A 291 9.09 12.57 -0.64
CA PRO A 291 8.53 13.06 -1.90
C PRO A 291 8.90 14.52 -2.21
N VAL A 292 9.45 15.25 -1.24
CA VAL A 292 9.86 16.65 -1.39
C VAL A 292 11.32 16.77 -1.83
N LYS A 293 12.17 15.83 -1.39
CA LYS A 293 13.59 15.83 -1.74
C LYS A 293 13.87 14.80 -2.83
N LEU A 294 14.65 15.22 -3.81
CA LEU A 294 15.03 14.36 -4.93
C LEU A 294 16.51 13.97 -4.83
N ASN A 295 16.81 12.75 -5.24
CA ASN A 295 18.17 12.27 -5.42
C ASN A 295 18.80 12.80 -6.73
N GLY A 296 20.03 12.42 -7.04
CA GLY A 296 20.74 12.86 -8.25
C GLY A 296 20.13 12.37 -9.56
N GLN A 297 19.19 11.42 -9.53
CA GLN A 297 18.45 10.89 -10.68
C GLN A 297 17.07 11.55 -10.86
N GLY A 298 16.68 12.46 -9.96
CA GLY A 298 15.34 13.08 -9.95
C GLY A 298 14.25 12.21 -9.34
N GLU A 299 14.61 11.11 -8.69
CA GLU A 299 13.73 10.24 -7.93
C GLU A 299 13.59 10.73 -6.47
N PHE A 300 12.61 10.23 -5.73
CA PHE A 300 12.47 10.55 -4.31
C PHE A 300 13.69 10.12 -3.50
N GLN A 301 14.10 10.96 -2.56
CA GLN A 301 15.23 10.65 -1.71
C GLN A 301 14.90 9.49 -0.77
N HIS A 302 15.62 8.37 -0.91
CA HIS A 302 15.52 7.24 0.03
C HIS A 302 15.99 7.66 1.43
N ARG A 303 15.17 7.36 2.46
CA ARG A 303 15.37 7.74 3.86
C ARG A 303 15.82 6.58 4.74
N GLY A 304 15.64 5.34 4.28
CA GLY A 304 15.95 4.11 5.01
C GLY A 304 14.73 3.24 5.25
N PRO A 305 14.93 2.05 5.83
CA PRO A 305 13.84 1.15 6.24
C PRO A 305 13.26 1.56 7.59
N LEU A 306 12.06 1.07 7.91
CA LEU A 306 11.52 1.11 9.26
C LEU A 306 12.29 0.14 10.15
N HIS A 307 12.61 0.56 11.39
CA HIS A 307 13.38 -0.23 12.34
C HIS A 307 12.55 -0.60 13.57
N ALA A 308 12.78 -1.81 14.09
CA ALA A 308 12.27 -2.22 15.39
C ALA A 308 13.04 -1.52 16.54
N ALA A 309 12.46 -1.55 17.74
CA ALA A 309 13.05 -0.91 18.91
C ALA A 309 14.40 -1.53 19.36
N ASP A 310 14.67 -2.77 18.98
CA ASP A 310 15.93 -3.47 19.17
C ASP A 310 16.99 -3.18 18.08
N GLY A 311 16.64 -2.34 17.10
CA GLY A 311 17.56 -1.77 16.14
C GLY A 311 17.58 -2.36 14.72
N PRO A 312 17.22 -3.64 14.45
CA PRO A 312 17.22 -4.16 13.09
C PRO A 312 16.07 -3.57 12.25
N PRO A 313 16.18 -3.57 10.92
CA PRO A 313 15.04 -3.31 10.05
C PRO A 313 13.92 -4.31 10.31
N ILE A 314 12.68 -3.80 10.36
CA ILE A 314 11.49 -4.67 10.40
C ILE A 314 11.43 -5.43 9.07
N ALA A 315 11.23 -6.75 9.17
CA ALA A 315 11.02 -7.64 8.04
C ALA A 315 9.79 -8.52 8.33
N ILE A 316 8.77 -8.37 7.50
CA ILE A 316 7.49 -9.10 7.59
C ILE A 316 7.46 -10.06 6.41
N ASP A 317 7.59 -11.36 6.69
CA ASP A 317 7.61 -12.41 5.67
C ASP A 317 6.34 -12.36 4.81
N GLY A 318 6.52 -12.28 3.47
CA GLY A 318 5.43 -12.20 2.51
C GLY A 318 4.60 -10.91 2.61
N LEU A 319 5.22 -9.76 2.91
CA LEU A 319 4.55 -8.47 3.09
C LEU A 319 3.79 -8.03 1.83
N TRP A 320 2.48 -7.81 1.96
CA TRP A 320 1.60 -7.32 0.89
C TRP A 320 1.18 -5.86 1.09
N ALA A 321 -0.01 -5.62 1.58
CA ALA A 321 -0.58 -4.28 1.67
C ALA A 321 -0.04 -3.45 2.83
N LEU A 322 -0.04 -2.13 2.60
CA LEU A 322 0.19 -1.10 3.61
C LEU A 322 -0.97 -0.09 3.57
N ALA A 323 -1.55 0.22 4.72
CA ALA A 323 -2.59 1.25 4.83
C ALA A 323 -2.61 1.90 6.21
N PHE A 324 -2.84 3.20 6.28
CA PHE A 324 -3.06 3.88 7.55
C PHE A 324 -4.52 3.79 7.99
N GLY A 325 -4.76 3.76 9.30
CA GLY A 325 -6.10 3.77 9.85
C GLY A 325 -6.91 5.00 9.42
N SER A 326 -8.24 4.88 9.36
CA SER A 326 -9.10 5.99 8.94
C SER A 326 -9.44 6.98 10.07
N GLY A 327 -8.97 6.73 11.31
CA GLY A 327 -9.36 7.48 12.51
C GLY A 327 -10.66 6.98 13.13
N SER A 328 -11.32 6.00 12.52
CA SER A 328 -12.54 5.42 13.08
C SER A 328 -12.22 4.35 14.14
N PRO A 329 -13.13 4.09 15.09
CA PRO A 329 -12.96 2.97 16.03
C PRO A 329 -12.88 1.60 15.36
N ALA A 330 -13.29 1.48 14.10
CA ALA A 330 -13.29 0.22 13.38
C ALA A 330 -11.95 -0.08 12.70
N SER A 331 -11.31 0.94 12.13
CA SER A 331 -10.05 0.78 11.37
C SER A 331 -8.83 1.39 12.06
N GLY A 332 -8.98 1.99 13.24
CA GLY A 332 -7.88 2.45 14.07
C GLY A 332 -7.37 3.87 13.77
N PRO A 333 -6.37 4.32 14.54
CA PRO A 333 -5.80 5.67 14.45
C PRO A 333 -5.16 5.95 13.09
N THR A 334 -5.17 7.23 12.68
CA THR A 334 -4.58 7.68 11.40
C THR A 334 -3.07 7.58 11.35
N ASN A 335 -2.38 7.47 12.48
CA ASN A 335 -0.92 7.32 12.58
C ASN A 335 -0.47 5.88 12.88
N THR A 336 -1.35 4.92 12.70
CA THR A 336 -1.04 3.49 12.80
C THR A 336 -1.01 2.90 11.41
N LEU A 337 0.12 2.29 11.03
CA LEU A 337 0.28 1.61 9.76
C LEU A 337 -0.15 0.16 9.90
N PHE A 338 -1.19 -0.23 9.18
CA PHE A 338 -1.66 -1.60 9.09
C PHE A 338 -1.04 -2.29 7.89
N PHE A 339 -0.83 -3.60 8.01
CA PHE A 339 -0.27 -4.43 6.95
C PHE A 339 -0.95 -5.79 6.85
N THR A 340 -0.88 -6.39 5.69
CA THR A 340 -1.20 -7.79 5.43
C THR A 340 0.03 -8.52 4.92
N ALA A 341 0.07 -9.84 5.11
CA ALA A 341 1.16 -10.66 4.64
C ALA A 341 0.72 -12.11 4.38
N GLY A 342 1.46 -12.79 3.47
CA GLY A 342 1.38 -14.21 3.18
C GLY A 342 2.66 -14.92 3.60
N PRO A 343 2.92 -15.15 4.91
CA PRO A 343 4.14 -15.78 5.36
C PRO A 343 4.27 -17.25 4.91
N PHE A 344 5.51 -17.76 4.97
CA PHE A 344 5.87 -19.14 4.61
C PHE A 344 5.49 -19.47 3.16
N GLU A 345 6.03 -18.71 2.22
CA GLU A 345 5.76 -18.90 0.78
C GLU A 345 4.25 -18.85 0.47
N GLU A 346 3.55 -17.85 1.04
CA GLU A 346 2.14 -17.56 0.84
C GLU A 346 1.15 -18.64 1.34
N GLN A 347 1.65 -19.64 2.08
CA GLN A 347 0.81 -20.72 2.59
C GLN A 347 -0.04 -20.32 3.80
N HIS A 348 0.28 -19.18 4.42
CA HIS A 348 -0.35 -18.69 5.64
C HIS A 348 -0.76 -17.23 5.51
N GLY A 349 -1.47 -16.69 6.50
CA GLY A 349 -1.94 -15.32 6.46
C GLY A 349 -1.67 -14.56 7.76
N LEU A 350 -1.37 -13.27 7.61
CA LEU A 350 -1.14 -12.36 8.73
C LEU A 350 -1.73 -10.98 8.44
N PHE A 351 -2.46 -10.45 9.41
CA PHE A 351 -2.86 -9.04 9.51
C PHE A 351 -2.27 -8.44 10.78
N GLY A 352 -1.60 -7.31 10.65
CA GLY A 352 -0.95 -6.66 11.78
C GLY A 352 -0.90 -5.15 11.65
N MET A 353 -0.23 -4.52 12.62
CA MET A 353 -0.01 -3.08 12.63
C MET A 353 1.39 -2.72 13.13
N LEU A 354 1.88 -1.57 12.69
CA LEU A 354 3.08 -0.90 13.16
C LEU A 354 2.70 0.43 13.80
N VAL A 355 3.19 0.65 15.01
CA VAL A 355 3.01 1.91 15.75
C VAL A 355 4.37 2.52 16.05
N VAL A 356 4.41 3.85 16.11
CA VAL A 356 5.60 4.57 16.56
C VAL A 356 5.91 4.16 18.00
N ALA A 357 7.13 3.71 18.24
CA ALA A 357 7.60 3.30 19.56
C ALA A 357 8.64 4.29 20.09
N PRO A 358 8.72 4.51 21.42
CA PRO A 358 9.83 5.25 22.01
C PRO A 358 11.16 4.51 21.76
N PRO A 359 12.29 5.23 21.75
CA PRO A 359 13.59 4.56 21.75
C PRO A 359 13.68 3.62 22.96
N PRO A 360 14.39 2.48 22.85
CA PRO A 360 14.65 1.64 24.02
C PRO A 360 15.30 2.52 25.08
N ASP A 361 14.83 2.42 26.32
CA ASP A 361 15.45 3.11 27.45
C ASP A 361 16.94 2.77 27.43
N ALA A 362 17.78 3.79 27.39
CA ALA A 362 19.20 3.59 27.59
C ALA A 362 19.35 2.91 28.94
N ALA A 363 19.76 1.66 28.94
CA ALA A 363 19.96 0.91 30.16
C ALA A 363 20.90 1.70 31.07
N HIS A 364 20.36 2.16 32.18
CA HIS A 364 21.11 2.85 33.25
C HIS A 364 22.05 1.91 33.97
#